data_17ad6d9cc700b4ba99785daca4f2f460
#
_entry.id   17ad6d9cc700b4ba99785daca4f2f460
#
_cell.length_a   1.000
_cell.length_b   1.000
_cell.length_c   1.000
_cell.angle_alpha   90.00
_cell.angle_beta   90.00
_cell.angle_gamma   90.00
#
_symmetry.space_group_name_H-M   'P 1'
#
loop_
_entity.id
_entity.type
_entity.pdbx_description
1 polymer ?
#
loop_
_entity_poly.entity_id
_entity_poly.type
_entity_poly.pdbx_seq_one_letter_code
_entity_poly.pdbx_strand_id
1 'polypeptide(L)'
;MEFELKQYQCDCCGCLTEAKLTPNLDFWVCRCDWDDYFDFRIIADYGIGHVRVSFFPDEIIISDLFVSVDKRGKRYGTALLDYADELIKKFGEGKQASISALTDWEKEWYIRRGYKIIDE
;
A
#
# COMPACT_ATOMS: atom_id res chain seq x y z
N MET A 1 8.05 5.68 12.30
CA MET A 1 8.97 5.35 11.21
C MET A 1 9.23 6.60 10.39
N GLU A 2 10.48 6.99 10.27
CA GLU A 2 10.86 8.16 9.49
C GLU A 2 11.36 7.71 8.12
N PHE A 3 11.01 8.49 7.09
CA PHE A 3 11.41 8.20 5.71
C PHE A 3 12.07 9.43 5.11
N GLU A 4 13.14 9.18 4.37
CA GLU A 4 13.76 10.19 3.53
C GLU A 4 12.97 10.30 2.23
N LEU A 5 12.60 11.52 1.81
CA LEU A 5 11.78 11.74 0.62
C LEU A 5 12.65 12.13 -0.57
N LYS A 6 12.43 11.47 -1.69
CA LYS A 6 12.98 11.85 -2.99
C LYS A 6 11.84 11.90 -4.00
N GLN A 7 11.98 12.68 -5.05
CA GLN A 7 10.98 12.78 -6.10
C GLN A 7 11.48 12.15 -7.40
N TYR A 8 10.59 11.45 -8.08
CA TYR A 8 10.84 10.96 -9.43
C TYR A 8 9.52 10.86 -10.18
N GLN A 9 9.59 10.68 -11.50
CA GLN A 9 8.39 10.58 -12.33
C GLN A 9 7.85 9.15 -12.34
N CYS A 10 6.56 8.99 -12.05
CA CYS A 10 5.90 7.69 -12.01
C CYS A 10 5.65 7.15 -13.42
N ASP A 11 5.99 5.89 -13.64
CA ASP A 11 5.80 5.25 -14.94
C ASP A 11 4.32 4.95 -15.25
N CYS A 12 3.47 4.80 -14.22
CA CYS A 12 2.08 4.41 -14.42
C CYS A 12 1.16 5.56 -14.82
N CYS A 13 1.42 6.77 -14.33
CA CYS A 13 0.52 7.92 -14.53
C CYS A 13 1.25 9.20 -14.94
N GLY A 14 2.57 9.18 -15.02
CA GLY A 14 3.35 10.37 -15.31
C GLY A 14 3.41 11.39 -14.19
N CYS A 15 2.79 11.13 -13.05
CA CYS A 15 2.82 12.01 -11.91
C CYS A 15 4.21 12.04 -11.28
N LEU A 16 4.50 13.11 -10.55
CA LEU A 16 5.66 13.09 -9.67
C LEU A 16 5.37 12.18 -8.50
N THR A 17 6.31 11.32 -8.17
CA THR A 17 6.21 10.40 -7.04
C THR A 17 7.23 10.74 -5.99
N GLU A 18 6.96 10.30 -4.76
CA GLU A 18 7.90 10.41 -3.67
C GLU A 18 8.47 9.05 -3.36
N ALA A 19 9.79 8.96 -3.34
CA ALA A 19 10.47 7.77 -2.86
C ALA A 19 10.76 7.95 -1.38
N LYS A 20 10.46 6.94 -0.60
CA LYS A 20 10.79 6.91 0.82
C LYS A 20 11.77 5.79 1.07
N LEU A 21 12.87 6.11 1.71
CA LEU A 21 13.88 5.13 2.09
C LEU A 21 13.62 4.66 3.50
N THR A 22 13.50 3.34 3.66
CA THR A 22 13.53 2.71 4.97
C THR A 22 14.90 2.07 5.17
N PRO A 23 15.27 1.67 6.38
CA PRO A 23 16.57 1.04 6.60
C PRO A 23 16.84 -0.18 5.73
N ASN A 24 15.79 -0.87 5.26
CA ASN A 24 15.91 -2.12 4.52
C ASN A 24 15.25 -2.10 3.15
N LEU A 25 14.48 -1.06 2.81
CA LEU A 25 13.70 -1.01 1.58
C LEU A 25 13.57 0.40 1.06
N ASP A 26 13.68 0.53 -0.25
CA ASP A 26 13.33 1.76 -0.96
C ASP A 26 11.87 1.63 -1.42
N PHE A 27 11.04 2.56 -1.00
CA PHE A 27 9.65 2.63 -1.43
C PHE A 27 9.43 3.84 -2.31
N TRP A 28 8.73 3.60 -3.41
CA TRP A 28 8.29 4.64 -4.33
C TRP A 28 6.79 4.81 -4.12
N VAL A 29 6.35 6.04 -3.91
CA VAL A 29 4.94 6.32 -3.65
C VAL A 29 4.43 7.28 -4.70
N CYS A 30 3.43 6.85 -5.43
CA CYS A 30 2.74 7.66 -6.42
C CYS A 30 1.33 7.95 -5.94
N ARG A 31 0.92 9.21 -5.97
CA ARG A 31 -0.47 9.59 -5.73
C ARG A 31 -1.13 9.92 -7.05
N CYS A 32 -2.27 9.28 -7.32
CA CYS A 32 -3.09 9.57 -8.48
C CYS A 32 -4.42 10.14 -8.02
N ASP A 33 -4.78 11.31 -8.52
CA ASP A 33 -6.05 11.97 -8.19
C ASP A 33 -7.03 11.76 -9.35
N TRP A 34 -8.22 11.24 -9.01
CA TRP A 34 -9.30 10.96 -9.96
C TRP A 34 -10.49 11.87 -9.61
N ASP A 35 -11.54 11.85 -10.40
CA ASP A 35 -12.68 12.75 -10.19
C ASP A 35 -13.35 12.56 -8.84
N ASP A 36 -13.55 11.31 -8.42
CA ASP A 36 -14.32 10.98 -7.22
C ASP A 36 -13.48 10.44 -6.07
N TYR A 37 -12.20 10.12 -6.31
CA TYR A 37 -11.35 9.49 -5.32
C TYR A 37 -9.89 9.75 -5.65
N PHE A 38 -9.01 9.34 -4.75
CA PHE A 38 -7.57 9.33 -5.02
C PHE A 38 -6.98 8.03 -4.53
N ASP A 39 -5.86 7.62 -5.12
CA ASP A 39 -5.16 6.44 -4.64
C ASP A 39 -3.66 6.69 -4.52
N PHE A 40 -3.04 5.83 -3.73
CA PHE A 40 -1.60 5.75 -3.61
C PHE A 40 -1.17 4.39 -4.09
N ARG A 41 -0.11 4.36 -4.88
CA ARG A 41 0.58 3.14 -5.24
C ARG A 41 1.92 3.15 -4.52
N ILE A 42 2.17 2.12 -3.72
CA ILE A 42 3.42 1.94 -3.00
C ILE A 42 4.17 0.81 -3.68
N ILE A 43 5.39 1.07 -4.13
CA ILE A 43 6.15 0.13 -4.93
C ILE A 43 7.51 -0.06 -4.26
N ALA A 44 7.85 -1.32 -3.97
CA ALA A 44 9.19 -1.67 -3.54
C ALA A 44 10.12 -1.71 -4.75
N ASP A 45 11.36 -1.29 -4.55
CA ASP A 45 12.32 -1.17 -5.64
C ASP A 45 12.58 -2.50 -6.36
N TYR A 46 12.93 -2.41 -7.64
CA TYR A 46 13.28 -3.55 -8.50
C TYR A 46 12.20 -4.61 -8.65
N GLY A 47 10.93 -4.23 -8.58
CA GLY A 47 9.83 -5.17 -8.76
C GLY A 47 9.68 -6.18 -7.63
N ILE A 48 10.20 -5.88 -6.46
CA ILE A 48 10.10 -6.75 -5.29
C ILE A 48 8.64 -6.92 -4.85
N GLY A 49 7.86 -5.84 -4.90
CA GLY A 49 6.47 -5.90 -4.51
C GLY A 49 5.78 -4.54 -4.64
N HIS A 50 4.47 -4.56 -4.47
CA HIS A 50 3.67 -3.33 -4.53
C HIS A 50 2.35 -3.52 -3.80
N VAL A 51 1.69 -2.40 -3.52
CA VAL A 51 0.33 -2.38 -2.97
C VAL A 51 -0.33 -1.06 -3.38
N ARG A 52 -1.64 -1.08 -3.58
CA ARG A 52 -2.44 0.11 -3.87
C ARG A 52 -3.41 0.38 -2.74
N VAL A 53 -3.53 1.64 -2.34
CA VAL A 53 -4.51 2.09 -1.35
C VAL A 53 -5.39 3.13 -2.01
N SER A 54 -6.69 2.84 -2.13
CA SER A 54 -7.65 3.73 -2.78
C SER A 54 -8.57 4.35 -1.73
N PHE A 55 -8.70 5.67 -1.77
CA PHE A 55 -9.51 6.45 -0.82
C PHE A 55 -10.75 6.95 -1.54
N PHE A 56 -11.86 6.23 -1.38
CA PHE A 56 -13.17 6.62 -1.88
C PHE A 56 -13.90 7.46 -0.83
N PRO A 57 -14.95 8.19 -1.21
CA PRO A 57 -15.70 8.99 -0.22
C PRO A 57 -16.21 8.20 0.97
N ASP A 58 -16.63 6.94 0.75
CA ASP A 58 -17.26 6.12 1.78
C ASP A 58 -16.38 5.01 2.31
N GLU A 59 -15.29 4.69 1.65
CA GLU A 59 -14.49 3.52 2.02
C GLU A 59 -13.04 3.65 1.59
N ILE A 60 -12.19 2.85 2.20
CA ILE A 60 -10.78 2.71 1.83
C ILE A 60 -10.56 1.27 1.42
N ILE A 61 -9.98 1.05 0.25
CA ILE A 61 -9.73 -0.29 -0.26
C ILE A 61 -8.23 -0.47 -0.51
N ILE A 62 -7.68 -1.56 0.05
CA ILE A 62 -6.32 -2.00 -0.24
C ILE A 62 -6.43 -3.08 -1.32
N SER A 63 -5.66 -2.94 -2.39
CA SER A 63 -5.68 -3.86 -3.51
C SER A 63 -4.29 -4.08 -4.08
N ASP A 64 -4.17 -5.08 -4.93
CA ASP A 64 -2.94 -5.36 -5.68
C ASP A 64 -1.71 -5.57 -4.79
N LEU A 65 -1.91 -6.13 -3.60
CA LEU A 65 -0.77 -6.49 -2.74
C LEU A 65 -0.03 -7.67 -3.37
N PHE A 66 1.22 -7.45 -3.72
CA PHE A 66 2.06 -8.46 -4.35
C PHE A 66 3.48 -8.39 -3.79
N VAL A 67 4.06 -9.56 -3.54
CA VAL A 67 5.47 -9.69 -3.21
C VAL A 67 6.03 -10.80 -4.09
N SER A 68 7.16 -10.53 -4.74
CA SER A 68 7.84 -11.50 -5.59
C SER A 68 8.12 -12.80 -4.82
N VAL A 69 7.96 -13.94 -5.48
CA VAL A 69 8.10 -15.27 -4.86
C VAL A 69 9.45 -15.43 -4.14
N ASP A 70 10.52 -14.99 -4.76
CA ASP A 70 11.87 -15.10 -4.19
C ASP A 70 12.13 -14.13 -3.04
N LYS A 71 11.21 -13.18 -2.82
CA LYS A 71 11.30 -12.19 -1.74
C LYS A 71 10.28 -12.42 -0.61
N ARG A 72 9.46 -13.45 -0.72
CA ARG A 72 8.51 -13.80 0.33
C ARG A 72 9.24 -14.33 1.56
N GLY A 73 8.63 -14.11 2.74
CA GLY A 73 9.24 -14.49 4.00
C GLY A 73 10.29 -13.52 4.53
N LYS A 74 10.53 -12.41 3.83
CA LYS A 74 11.52 -11.39 4.22
C LYS A 74 10.86 -10.09 4.69
N ARG A 75 9.59 -10.15 5.05
CA ARG A 75 8.80 -9.04 5.60
C ARG A 75 8.53 -7.89 4.63
N TYR A 76 8.66 -8.09 3.33
CA TYR A 76 8.33 -7.06 2.35
C TYR A 76 6.82 -6.75 2.37
N GLY A 77 5.98 -7.78 2.45
CA GLY A 77 4.53 -7.58 2.56
C GLY A 77 4.15 -6.79 3.80
N THR A 78 4.76 -7.12 4.93
CA THR A 78 4.56 -6.39 6.18
C THR A 78 4.98 -4.93 6.04
N ALA A 79 6.13 -4.67 5.45
CA ALA A 79 6.63 -3.30 5.25
C ALA A 79 5.71 -2.49 4.32
N LEU A 80 5.21 -3.10 3.24
CA LEU A 80 4.27 -2.46 2.33
C LEU A 80 2.97 -2.09 3.06
N LEU A 81 2.42 -3.01 3.86
CA LEU A 81 1.20 -2.76 4.62
C LEU A 81 1.42 -1.77 5.76
N ASP A 82 2.58 -1.78 6.40
CA ASP A 82 2.92 -0.76 7.40
C ASP A 82 2.90 0.64 6.79
N TYR A 83 3.42 0.77 5.58
CA TYR A 83 3.38 2.04 4.88
C TYR A 83 1.96 2.41 4.45
N ALA A 84 1.18 1.44 4.00
CA ALA A 84 -0.23 1.66 3.70
C ALA A 84 -0.99 2.14 4.93
N ASP A 85 -0.73 1.55 6.10
CA ASP A 85 -1.34 1.97 7.37
C ASP A 85 -0.99 3.42 7.73
N GLU A 86 0.23 3.85 7.46
CA GLU A 86 0.63 5.25 7.66
C GLU A 86 -0.21 6.20 6.80
N LEU A 87 -0.43 5.84 5.53
CA LEU A 87 -1.26 6.63 4.63
C LEU A 87 -2.73 6.63 5.06
N ILE A 88 -3.24 5.49 5.50
CA ILE A 88 -4.62 5.35 5.99
C ILE A 88 -4.82 6.22 7.24
N LYS A 89 -3.86 6.21 8.14
CA LYS A 89 -3.90 7.04 9.33
C LYS A 89 -3.90 8.53 8.99
N LYS A 90 -3.12 8.91 7.99
CA LYS A 90 -2.96 10.31 7.60
C LYS A 90 -4.16 10.84 6.80
N PHE A 91 -4.69 10.05 5.89
CA PHE A 91 -5.71 10.48 4.92
C PHE A 91 -7.08 9.84 5.10
N GLY A 92 -7.20 8.80 5.92
CA GLY A 92 -8.41 7.98 6.00
C GLY A 92 -9.52 8.52 6.91
N GLU A 93 -9.27 9.57 7.64
CA GLU A 93 -10.27 10.21 8.52
C GLU A 93 -10.89 9.23 9.53
N GLY A 94 -10.10 8.27 10.03
CA GLY A 94 -10.57 7.28 10.99
C GLY A 94 -11.32 6.11 10.40
N LYS A 95 -11.47 6.02 9.08
CA LYS A 95 -12.15 4.92 8.42
C LYS A 95 -11.30 3.66 8.43
N GLN A 96 -11.96 2.52 8.55
CA GLN A 96 -11.32 1.21 8.47
C GLN A 96 -11.09 0.83 7.00
N ALA A 97 -9.89 0.33 6.70
CA ALA A 97 -9.59 -0.15 5.36
C ALA A 97 -10.12 -1.57 5.15
N SER A 98 -10.49 -1.87 3.91
CA SER A 98 -10.96 -3.19 3.49
C SER A 98 -9.97 -3.80 2.51
N ILE A 99 -9.85 -5.13 2.53
CA ILE A 99 -8.94 -5.88 1.67
C ILE A 99 -9.55 -7.24 1.34
N SER A 100 -9.28 -7.75 0.13
CA SER A 100 -9.66 -9.11 -0.24
C SER A 100 -8.59 -10.10 0.20
N ALA A 101 -9.02 -11.27 0.66
CA ALA A 101 -8.11 -12.37 1.02
C ALA A 101 -8.46 -13.61 0.19
N LEU A 102 -7.43 -14.29 -0.30
CA LEU A 102 -7.59 -15.51 -1.11
C LEU A 102 -7.54 -16.79 -0.27
N THR A 103 -6.90 -16.71 0.90
CA THR A 103 -6.70 -17.88 1.77
C THR A 103 -7.10 -17.54 3.19
N ASP A 104 -7.37 -18.58 3.99
CA ASP A 104 -7.68 -18.39 5.41
C ASP A 104 -6.51 -17.76 6.16
N TRP A 105 -5.29 -18.11 5.77
CA TRP A 105 -4.08 -17.57 6.34
C TRP A 105 -4.01 -16.04 6.13
N GLU A 106 -4.25 -15.59 4.92
CA GLU A 106 -4.27 -14.14 4.60
C GLU A 106 -5.39 -13.43 5.36
N LYS A 107 -6.57 -14.05 5.41
CA LYS A 107 -7.72 -13.50 6.12
C LYS A 107 -7.40 -13.22 7.59
N GLU A 108 -6.81 -14.19 8.28
CA GLU A 108 -6.42 -14.02 9.67
C GLU A 108 -5.36 -12.93 9.85
N TRP A 109 -4.39 -12.90 8.95
CA TRP A 109 -3.33 -11.91 8.98
C TRP A 109 -3.89 -10.50 8.83
N TYR A 110 -4.78 -10.30 7.86
CA TYR A 110 -5.39 -8.99 7.60
C TYR A 110 -6.30 -8.55 8.75
N ILE A 111 -7.07 -9.47 9.32
CA ILE A 111 -7.94 -9.17 10.47
C ILE A 111 -7.10 -8.71 11.65
N ARG A 112 -5.99 -9.38 11.92
CA ARG A 112 -5.09 -8.98 13.01
C ARG A 112 -4.48 -7.60 12.80
N ARG A 113 -4.34 -7.18 11.56
CA ARG A 113 -3.85 -5.82 11.24
C ARG A 113 -4.95 -4.76 11.33
N GLY A 114 -6.19 -5.16 11.57
CA GLY A 114 -7.31 -4.24 11.73
C GLY A 114 -8.08 -3.95 10.43
N TYR A 115 -7.88 -4.74 9.40
CA TYR A 115 -8.59 -4.56 8.14
C TYR A 115 -9.92 -5.32 8.13
N LYS A 116 -10.87 -4.81 7.35
CA LYS A 116 -12.12 -5.50 7.07
C LYS A 116 -11.92 -6.37 5.83
N ILE A 117 -12.41 -7.61 5.87
CA ILE A 117 -12.31 -8.52 4.74
C ILE A 117 -13.47 -8.29 3.78
N ILE A 118 -13.15 -8.13 2.50
CA ILE A 118 -14.17 -8.04 1.44
C ILE A 118 -14.54 -9.46 1.05
N ASP A 119 -15.82 -9.81 1.23
CA ASP A 119 -16.36 -11.09 0.79
C ASP A 119 -16.91 -10.93 -0.61
N GLU A 120 -16.47 -11.77 -1.51
CA GLU A 120 -17.02 -11.83 -2.87
C GLU A 120 -18.09 -12.90 -2.99
#